data_96b8bf449c5c96ac75c6a8edecac28ad
#
_entry.id   96b8bf449c5c96ac75c6a8edecac28ad
#
_cell.length_a   1.000
_cell.length_b   1.000
_cell.length_c   1.000
_cell.angle_alpha   90.00
_cell.angle_beta   90.00
_cell.angle_gamma   90.00
#
_symmetry.space_group_name_H-M   'P 1'
#
loop_
_entity.id
_entity.type
_entity.pdbx_description
1 polymer ?
#
loop_
_entity_poly.entity_id
_entity_poly.type
_entity_poly.pdbx_seq_one_letter_code
_entity_poly.pdbx_strand_id
1 'polypeptide(L)'
;GKLTSSPVKIESERLGIPVAHDLTALSNVHVDLGVVVAFGQIIPSHILTKLPLVNLHFSLLPKWRGAAPVERAILEGDELTGVCVMKIEPTLDTGGIYRKEVVPLNSGVSLEKARNELCEKGTELLIDCFKLGFGVPKPQIGDPVYAHKIKPEEHQIQWTQSASQIHRVIRLGNAWTLVGGKRVRILEASFDDLADLKAGEIKGVVVGTGEGSINLITVKPEGRKELPAADWMNGLRLGAEARLGE
;
A
#
# COMPACT_ATOMS: atom_id res chain seq x y z
N GLY A 1 -22.00 8.39 3.27
CA GLY A 1 -21.61 7.88 1.95
C GLY A 1 -22.51 6.72 1.55
N LYS A 2 -22.76 6.56 0.26
CA LYS A 2 -23.54 5.44 -0.24
C LYS A 2 -22.74 4.15 -0.05
N LEU A 3 -23.33 3.13 0.56
CA LEU A 3 -22.73 1.81 0.70
C LEU A 3 -22.56 1.21 -0.70
N THR A 4 -21.32 0.92 -1.09
CA THR A 4 -20.99 0.24 -2.34
C THR A 4 -20.42 -1.14 -2.04
N SER A 5 -20.80 -2.14 -2.83
CA SER A 5 -20.23 -3.49 -2.72
C SER A 5 -18.73 -3.47 -3.01
N SER A 6 -17.96 -4.31 -2.31
CA SER A 6 -16.54 -4.48 -2.62
C SER A 6 -16.35 -5.15 -3.99
N PRO A 7 -15.21 -4.94 -4.68
CA PRO A 7 -14.90 -5.62 -5.93
C PRO A 7 -14.99 -7.15 -5.82
N VAL A 8 -14.53 -7.71 -4.70
CA VAL A 8 -14.60 -9.16 -4.44
C VAL A 8 -16.04 -9.64 -4.39
N LYS A 9 -16.94 -8.90 -3.70
CA LYS A 9 -18.36 -9.25 -3.64
C LYS A 9 -19.01 -9.22 -5.02
N ILE A 10 -18.77 -8.16 -5.79
CA ILE A 10 -19.33 -8.02 -7.15
C ILE A 10 -18.91 -9.19 -8.03
N GLU A 11 -17.63 -9.56 -7.98
CA GLU A 11 -17.11 -10.65 -8.80
C GLU A 11 -17.61 -12.03 -8.32
N SER A 12 -17.71 -12.24 -7.01
CA SER A 12 -18.29 -13.48 -6.45
C SER A 12 -19.73 -13.66 -6.88
N GLU A 13 -20.55 -12.61 -6.82
CA GLU A 13 -21.95 -12.65 -7.28
C GLU A 13 -22.03 -12.94 -8.77
N ARG A 14 -21.15 -12.34 -9.60
CA ARG A 14 -21.07 -12.61 -11.04
C ARG A 14 -20.75 -14.08 -11.35
N LEU A 15 -19.91 -14.70 -10.54
CA LEU A 15 -19.50 -16.11 -10.67
C LEU A 15 -20.45 -17.08 -9.99
N GLY A 16 -21.52 -16.63 -9.33
CA GLY A 16 -22.45 -17.47 -8.58
C GLY A 16 -21.84 -18.06 -7.30
N ILE A 17 -20.77 -17.45 -6.77
CA ILE A 17 -20.12 -17.86 -5.51
C ILE A 17 -20.88 -17.24 -4.34
N PRO A 18 -21.35 -18.02 -3.36
CA PRO A 18 -22.04 -17.50 -2.19
C PRO A 18 -21.16 -16.52 -1.40
N VAL A 19 -21.77 -15.42 -0.94
CA VAL A 19 -21.09 -14.37 -0.16
C VAL A 19 -21.67 -14.28 1.24
N ALA A 20 -20.83 -14.30 2.24
CA ALA A 20 -21.17 -14.00 3.64
C ALA A 20 -20.37 -12.77 4.13
N HIS A 21 -20.87 -12.10 5.17
CA HIS A 21 -20.29 -10.86 5.68
C HIS A 21 -19.65 -11.00 7.07
N ASP A 22 -19.75 -12.18 7.66
CA ASP A 22 -19.19 -12.45 8.99
C ASP A 22 -18.61 -13.87 9.07
N LEU A 23 -17.75 -14.07 10.07
CA LEU A 23 -17.07 -15.35 10.29
C LEU A 23 -17.97 -16.47 10.79
N THR A 24 -19.20 -16.17 11.24
CA THR A 24 -20.12 -17.20 11.74
C THR A 24 -20.53 -18.14 10.62
N ALA A 25 -20.57 -17.66 9.39
CA ALA A 25 -20.83 -18.47 8.21
C ALA A 25 -19.84 -19.63 8.05
N LEU A 26 -18.61 -19.50 8.53
CA LEU A 26 -17.59 -20.55 8.48
C LEU A 26 -17.89 -21.72 9.42
N SER A 27 -18.77 -21.57 10.40
CA SER A 27 -19.11 -22.64 11.35
C SER A 27 -19.79 -23.83 10.70
N ASN A 28 -20.43 -23.61 9.55
CA ASN A 28 -21.21 -24.63 8.82
C ASN A 28 -20.60 -24.97 7.45
N VAL A 29 -19.38 -24.50 7.17
CA VAL A 29 -18.70 -24.78 5.89
C VAL A 29 -17.78 -25.97 6.07
N HIS A 30 -17.93 -26.96 5.18
CA HIS A 30 -17.05 -28.11 5.10
C HIS A 30 -16.16 -27.94 3.86
N VAL A 31 -14.93 -27.52 4.08
CA VAL A 31 -13.92 -27.31 3.05
C VAL A 31 -12.58 -27.84 3.55
N ASP A 32 -11.73 -28.27 2.64
CA ASP A 32 -10.40 -28.80 2.96
C ASP A 32 -9.40 -27.70 3.33
N LEU A 33 -9.61 -26.49 2.79
CA LEU A 33 -8.70 -25.36 2.97
C LEU A 33 -9.45 -24.03 2.76
N GLY A 34 -9.17 -23.04 3.58
CA GLY A 34 -9.58 -21.65 3.35
C GLY A 34 -8.40 -20.80 2.92
N VAL A 35 -8.66 -19.86 1.99
CA VAL A 35 -7.68 -18.87 1.53
C VAL A 35 -8.06 -17.51 2.06
N VAL A 36 -7.12 -16.83 2.69
CA VAL A 36 -7.29 -15.49 3.24
C VAL A 36 -6.44 -14.51 2.42
N VAL A 37 -7.05 -13.40 2.01
CA VAL A 37 -6.36 -12.30 1.32
C VAL A 37 -6.89 -10.98 1.85
N ALA A 38 -6.00 -10.14 2.36
CA ALA A 38 -6.31 -8.78 2.87
C ALA A 38 -7.49 -8.75 3.87
N PHE A 39 -7.59 -9.73 4.76
CA PHE A 39 -8.62 -9.82 5.77
C PHE A 39 -8.21 -9.04 7.02
N GLY A 40 -8.92 -7.95 7.29
CA GLY A 40 -8.57 -6.97 8.34
C GLY A 40 -8.99 -7.34 9.77
N GLN A 41 -9.34 -8.60 10.04
CA GLN A 41 -9.76 -9.07 11.36
C GLN A 41 -8.91 -10.25 11.81
N ILE A 42 -8.79 -10.41 13.13
CA ILE A 42 -8.16 -11.60 13.73
C ILE A 42 -9.13 -12.78 13.62
N ILE A 43 -8.66 -13.90 13.07
CA ILE A 43 -9.45 -15.12 12.98
C ILE A 43 -9.40 -15.84 14.34
N PRO A 44 -10.54 -16.10 14.98
CA PRO A 44 -10.58 -16.75 16.28
C PRO A 44 -9.98 -18.17 16.27
N SER A 45 -9.33 -18.54 17.37
CA SER A 45 -8.64 -19.84 17.49
C SER A 45 -9.57 -21.05 17.26
N HIS A 46 -10.86 -20.96 17.63
CA HIS A 46 -11.81 -22.03 17.41
C HIS A 46 -12.13 -22.28 15.93
N ILE A 47 -11.88 -21.29 15.03
CA ILE A 47 -11.95 -21.48 13.57
C ILE A 47 -10.65 -22.12 13.08
N LEU A 48 -9.49 -21.62 13.55
CA LEU A 48 -8.19 -22.13 13.14
C LEU A 48 -7.97 -23.61 13.48
N THR A 49 -8.61 -24.10 14.55
CA THR A 49 -8.55 -25.53 14.94
C THR A 49 -9.40 -26.44 14.05
N LYS A 50 -10.42 -25.89 13.40
CA LYS A 50 -11.36 -26.66 12.57
C LYS A 50 -11.06 -26.56 11.09
N LEU A 51 -10.51 -25.43 10.64
CA LEU A 51 -10.31 -25.12 9.24
C LEU A 51 -8.85 -24.72 9.00
N PRO A 52 -8.10 -25.51 8.23
CA PRO A 52 -6.78 -25.09 7.76
C PRO A 52 -6.90 -23.84 6.91
N LEU A 53 -6.11 -22.81 7.24
CA LEU A 53 -6.13 -21.54 6.53
C LEU A 53 -4.74 -21.20 6.03
N VAL A 54 -4.69 -20.66 4.80
CA VAL A 54 -3.50 -20.05 4.23
C VAL A 54 -3.77 -18.58 3.92
N ASN A 55 -2.73 -17.75 3.99
CA ASN A 55 -2.81 -16.32 3.70
C ASN A 55 -1.85 -15.97 2.57
N LEU A 56 -2.31 -15.12 1.64
CA LEU A 56 -1.43 -14.39 0.74
C LEU A 56 -0.98 -13.12 1.45
N HIS A 57 0.29 -13.08 1.84
CA HIS A 57 0.88 -11.93 2.52
C HIS A 57 1.84 -11.20 1.58
N PHE A 58 1.61 -9.91 1.37
CA PHE A 58 2.33 -9.11 0.38
C PHE A 58 3.62 -8.52 0.93
N SER A 59 4.48 -9.42 1.44
CA SER A 59 5.87 -9.11 1.81
C SER A 59 6.74 -10.37 1.79
N LEU A 60 8.05 -10.17 1.91
CA LEU A 60 9.03 -11.23 2.14
C LEU A 60 9.17 -11.45 3.65
N LEU A 61 8.24 -12.22 4.26
CA LEU A 61 8.27 -12.55 5.67
C LEU A 61 9.62 -13.15 6.11
N PRO A 62 10.12 -12.78 7.32
CA PRO A 62 9.45 -12.11 8.44
C PRO A 62 9.38 -10.58 8.35
N LYS A 63 9.88 -9.96 7.28
CA LYS A 63 9.78 -8.51 7.09
C LYS A 63 8.36 -8.11 6.75
N TRP A 64 7.88 -7.04 7.40
CA TRP A 64 6.55 -6.44 7.18
C TRP A 64 5.37 -7.34 7.57
N ARG A 65 5.44 -8.02 8.73
CA ARG A 65 4.25 -8.61 9.36
C ARG A 65 3.23 -7.53 9.69
N GLY A 66 1.95 -7.73 9.36
CA GLY A 66 0.87 -6.80 9.74
C GLY A 66 0.07 -6.23 8.59
N ALA A 67 -0.56 -5.07 8.83
CA ALA A 67 -1.69 -4.58 8.03
C ALA A 67 -1.33 -3.82 6.75
N ALA A 68 -0.10 -3.29 6.63
CA ALA A 68 0.29 -2.40 5.53
C ALA A 68 1.69 -2.73 4.96
N PRO A 69 1.96 -4.00 4.57
CA PRO A 69 3.30 -4.43 4.18
C PRO A 69 3.84 -3.70 2.95
N VAL A 70 3.01 -3.49 1.92
CA VAL A 70 3.45 -2.84 0.67
C VAL A 70 3.70 -1.36 0.89
N GLU A 71 2.84 -0.69 1.65
CA GLU A 71 3.01 0.73 2.00
C GLU A 71 4.29 0.97 2.79
N ARG A 72 4.56 0.12 3.78
CA ARG A 72 5.78 0.24 4.59
C ARG A 72 7.03 -0.02 3.78
N ALA A 73 7.02 -1.02 2.89
CA ALA A 73 8.11 -1.27 1.97
C ALA A 73 8.41 -0.06 1.07
N ILE A 74 7.35 0.59 0.54
CA ILE A 74 7.49 1.83 -0.25
C ILE A 74 8.08 2.97 0.60
N LEU A 75 7.56 3.21 1.80
CA LEU A 75 8.00 4.31 2.67
C LEU A 75 9.46 4.15 3.12
N GLU A 76 9.88 2.93 3.44
CA GLU A 76 11.28 2.62 3.79
C GLU A 76 12.21 2.66 2.57
N GLY A 77 11.66 2.59 1.37
CA GLY A 77 12.45 2.59 0.13
C GLY A 77 13.09 1.25 -0.17
N ASP A 78 12.41 0.17 0.21
CA ASP A 78 12.85 -1.17 -0.17
C ASP A 78 12.93 -1.28 -1.70
N GLU A 79 14.00 -1.88 -2.18
CA GLU A 79 14.18 -2.18 -3.61
C GLU A 79 13.50 -3.48 -4.03
N LEU A 80 13.25 -4.35 -3.05
CA LEU A 80 12.61 -5.65 -3.23
C LEU A 80 11.45 -5.79 -2.23
N THR A 81 10.36 -6.35 -2.72
CA THR A 81 9.25 -6.86 -1.93
C THR A 81 8.90 -8.26 -2.41
N GLY A 82 7.73 -8.76 -2.10
CA GLY A 82 7.29 -10.05 -2.59
C GLY A 82 5.95 -10.47 -2.03
N VAL A 83 5.61 -11.71 -2.30
CA VAL A 83 4.40 -12.34 -1.78
C VAL A 83 4.74 -13.70 -1.19
N CYS A 84 4.14 -14.01 -0.06
CA CYS A 84 4.22 -15.30 0.60
C CYS A 84 2.86 -15.98 0.66
N VAL A 85 2.80 -17.26 0.30
CA VAL A 85 1.71 -18.17 0.71
C VAL A 85 2.13 -18.78 2.04
N MET A 86 1.46 -18.38 3.12
CA MET A 86 1.82 -18.78 4.47
C MET A 86 0.66 -19.47 5.20
N LYS A 87 0.98 -20.33 6.17
CA LYS A 87 0.01 -20.89 7.11
C LYS A 87 -0.47 -19.80 8.05
N ILE A 88 -1.78 -19.79 8.35
CA ILE A 88 -2.29 -18.90 9.40
C ILE A 88 -2.14 -19.58 10.76
N GLU A 89 -1.62 -18.84 11.72
CA GLU A 89 -1.47 -19.23 13.11
C GLU A 89 -2.09 -18.15 14.03
N PRO A 90 -2.31 -18.43 15.33
CA PRO A 90 -2.96 -17.47 16.23
C PRO A 90 -2.23 -16.14 16.37
N THR A 91 -0.91 -16.12 16.17
CA THR A 91 -0.09 -14.90 16.25
C THR A 91 0.03 -14.26 14.86
N LEU A 92 -0.02 -12.93 14.82
CA LEU A 92 -0.05 -12.15 13.60
C LEU A 92 1.12 -12.47 12.66
N ASP A 93 0.82 -13.04 11.50
CA ASP A 93 1.71 -13.33 10.39
C ASP A 93 3.00 -14.09 10.76
N THR A 94 2.91 -15.00 11.76
CA THR A 94 4.06 -15.79 12.24
C THR A 94 4.15 -17.18 11.64
N GLY A 95 3.11 -17.65 10.97
CA GLY A 95 3.05 -19.00 10.43
C GLY A 95 4.12 -19.31 9.39
N GLY A 96 4.41 -20.57 9.22
CA GLY A 96 5.40 -21.03 8.24
C GLY A 96 4.99 -20.73 6.80
N ILE A 97 5.99 -20.55 5.94
CA ILE A 97 5.84 -20.18 4.53
C ILE A 97 5.86 -21.45 3.67
N TYR A 98 4.83 -21.65 2.87
CA TYR A 98 4.75 -22.72 1.86
C TYR A 98 5.56 -22.37 0.61
N ARG A 99 5.29 -21.18 0.06
CA ARG A 99 5.96 -20.63 -1.11
C ARG A 99 6.11 -19.12 -0.99
N LYS A 100 7.13 -18.57 -1.66
CA LYS A 100 7.30 -17.13 -1.78
C LYS A 100 7.87 -16.76 -3.14
N GLU A 101 7.56 -15.56 -3.59
CA GLU A 101 8.12 -14.96 -4.79
C GLU A 101 8.64 -13.55 -4.47
N VAL A 102 9.79 -13.23 -5.02
CA VAL A 102 10.44 -11.91 -4.87
C VAL A 102 10.02 -11.04 -6.03
N VAL A 103 9.62 -9.81 -5.75
CA VAL A 103 9.17 -8.82 -6.74
C VAL A 103 10.00 -7.54 -6.58
N PRO A 104 10.61 -7.00 -7.66
CA PRO A 104 11.28 -5.71 -7.60
C PRO A 104 10.31 -4.57 -7.28
N LEU A 105 10.71 -3.67 -6.38
CA LEU A 105 9.92 -2.50 -5.99
C LEU A 105 10.61 -1.23 -6.49
N ASN A 106 10.54 -1.00 -7.80
CA ASN A 106 11.18 0.14 -8.45
C ASN A 106 10.72 1.49 -7.87
N SER A 107 11.63 2.46 -7.82
CA SER A 107 11.42 3.77 -7.18
C SER A 107 10.27 4.60 -7.77
N GLY A 108 9.85 4.33 -9.02
CA GLY A 108 8.73 5.02 -9.68
C GLY A 108 7.38 4.31 -9.60
N VAL A 109 7.30 3.10 -9.03
CA VAL A 109 6.05 2.32 -9.00
C VAL A 109 5.11 2.86 -7.92
N SER A 110 3.85 3.18 -8.29
CA SER A 110 2.81 3.56 -7.33
C SER A 110 2.36 2.36 -6.49
N LEU A 111 1.80 2.63 -5.30
CA LEU A 111 1.22 1.61 -4.43
C LEU A 111 0.19 0.72 -5.16
N GLU A 112 -0.67 1.34 -5.99
CA GLU A 112 -1.68 0.61 -6.75
C GLU A 112 -1.04 -0.38 -7.72
N LYS A 113 -0.05 0.05 -8.50
CA LYS A 113 0.67 -0.82 -9.44
C LYS A 113 1.40 -1.95 -8.71
N ALA A 114 2.11 -1.63 -7.62
CA ALA A 114 2.78 -2.63 -6.81
C ALA A 114 1.82 -3.69 -6.25
N ARG A 115 0.66 -3.26 -5.74
CA ARG A 115 -0.37 -4.19 -5.24
C ARG A 115 -0.96 -5.08 -6.34
N ASN A 116 -1.20 -4.52 -7.52
CA ASN A 116 -1.71 -5.29 -8.66
C ASN A 116 -0.71 -6.38 -9.07
N GLU A 117 0.56 -6.03 -9.22
CA GLU A 117 1.62 -6.99 -9.55
C GLU A 117 1.76 -8.08 -8.47
N LEU A 118 1.76 -7.70 -7.20
CA LEU A 118 1.82 -8.65 -6.09
C LEU A 118 0.57 -9.56 -6.03
N CYS A 119 -0.61 -9.04 -6.39
CA CYS A 119 -1.83 -9.82 -6.47
C CYS A 119 -1.76 -10.87 -7.60
N GLU A 120 -1.28 -10.48 -8.78
CA GLU A 120 -1.07 -11.39 -9.91
C GLU A 120 -0.08 -12.50 -9.54
N LYS A 121 1.11 -12.12 -9.04
CA LYS A 121 2.14 -13.07 -8.60
C LYS A 121 1.66 -13.98 -7.45
N GLY A 122 0.95 -13.42 -6.48
CA GLY A 122 0.37 -14.18 -5.38
C GLY A 122 -0.68 -15.20 -5.85
N THR A 123 -1.48 -14.82 -6.85
CA THR A 123 -2.48 -15.72 -7.44
C THR A 123 -1.80 -16.87 -8.19
N GLU A 124 -0.79 -16.60 -9.03
CA GLU A 124 0.00 -17.63 -9.70
C GLU A 124 0.63 -18.60 -8.68
N LEU A 125 1.26 -18.05 -7.65
CA LEU A 125 1.92 -18.82 -6.60
C LEU A 125 0.94 -19.71 -5.81
N LEU A 126 -0.27 -19.21 -5.55
CA LEU A 126 -1.33 -19.96 -4.89
C LEU A 126 -1.86 -21.10 -5.78
N ILE A 127 -2.08 -20.84 -7.06
CA ILE A 127 -2.48 -21.86 -8.05
C ILE A 127 -1.44 -22.97 -8.12
N ASP A 128 -0.15 -22.63 -8.08
CA ASP A 128 0.92 -23.62 -8.04
C ASP A 128 0.90 -24.47 -6.76
N CYS A 129 0.55 -23.85 -5.61
CA CYS A 129 0.33 -24.62 -4.39
C CYS A 129 -0.80 -25.62 -4.53
N PHE A 130 -1.91 -25.29 -5.20
CA PHE A 130 -3.01 -26.23 -5.44
C PHE A 130 -2.65 -27.34 -6.43
N LYS A 131 -1.90 -27.02 -7.48
CA LYS A 131 -1.50 -28.01 -8.51
C LYS A 131 -0.42 -28.96 -8.04
N LEU A 132 0.58 -28.46 -7.34
CA LEU A 132 1.80 -29.19 -6.97
C LEU A 132 1.80 -29.67 -5.52
N GLY A 133 0.79 -29.28 -4.75
CA GLY A 133 0.69 -29.47 -3.31
C GLY A 133 1.39 -28.35 -2.51
N PHE A 134 0.87 -28.09 -1.33
CA PHE A 134 1.42 -27.09 -0.40
C PHE A 134 2.76 -27.54 0.21
N GLY A 135 2.91 -28.84 0.45
CA GLY A 135 4.08 -29.38 1.15
C GLY A 135 4.11 -29.00 2.63
N VAL A 136 5.29 -29.04 3.23
CA VAL A 136 5.50 -28.65 4.63
C VAL A 136 5.90 -27.17 4.68
N PRO A 137 5.20 -26.33 5.46
CA PRO A 137 5.54 -24.92 5.57
C PRO A 137 6.87 -24.76 6.31
N LYS A 138 7.76 -23.94 5.77
CA LYS A 138 9.07 -23.66 6.36
C LYS A 138 8.96 -22.52 7.38
N PRO A 139 9.59 -22.62 8.56
CA PRO A 139 9.65 -21.54 9.52
C PRO A 139 10.21 -20.26 8.89
N GLN A 140 9.72 -19.11 9.32
CA GLN A 140 10.31 -17.82 8.98
C GLN A 140 11.68 -17.70 9.65
N ILE A 141 12.67 -17.15 8.93
CA ILE A 141 14.05 -16.99 9.43
C ILE A 141 14.41 -15.50 9.38
N GLY A 142 14.97 -14.98 10.45
CA GLY A 142 15.38 -13.59 10.63
C GLY A 142 14.48 -12.82 11.60
N ASP A 143 14.87 -11.58 11.87
CA ASP A 143 14.16 -10.70 12.79
C ASP A 143 12.88 -10.13 12.14
N PRO A 144 11.75 -10.14 12.85
CA PRO A 144 10.51 -9.62 12.32
C PRO A 144 10.50 -8.08 12.30
N VAL A 145 10.01 -7.53 11.20
CA VAL A 145 9.66 -6.10 11.08
C VAL A 145 8.16 -5.98 10.93
N TYR A 146 7.55 -5.01 11.61
CA TYR A 146 6.10 -4.88 11.65
C TYR A 146 5.58 -3.73 10.78
N ALA A 147 4.58 -4.04 9.97
CA ALA A 147 3.89 -3.13 9.06
C ALA A 147 2.59 -2.61 9.70
N HIS A 148 2.73 -1.62 10.58
CA HIS A 148 1.57 -0.94 11.17
C HIS A 148 0.77 -0.21 10.09
N LYS A 149 -0.57 -0.18 10.27
CA LYS A 149 -1.48 0.55 9.40
C LYS A 149 -1.03 2.01 9.24
N ILE A 150 -1.09 2.51 8.02
CA ILE A 150 -0.77 3.92 7.73
C ILE A 150 -1.84 4.82 8.34
N LYS A 151 -1.41 5.81 9.09
CA LYS A 151 -2.27 6.83 9.69
C LYS A 151 -2.52 7.96 8.68
N PRO A 152 -3.66 8.67 8.76
CA PRO A 152 -3.96 9.79 7.87
C PRO A 152 -2.88 10.88 7.85
N GLU A 153 -2.22 11.10 8.99
CA GLU A 153 -1.17 12.11 9.16
C GLU A 153 0.10 11.75 8.38
N GLU A 154 0.39 10.46 8.20
CA GLU A 154 1.57 9.99 7.44
C GLU A 154 1.48 10.30 5.92
N HIS A 155 0.30 10.69 5.44
CA HIS A 155 0.12 11.18 4.06
C HIS A 155 0.40 12.68 3.91
N GLN A 156 0.59 13.42 5.01
CA GLN A 156 0.96 14.83 4.95
C GLN A 156 2.42 14.98 4.56
N ILE A 157 2.66 15.70 3.48
CA ILE A 157 4.02 15.98 3.01
C ILE A 157 4.72 16.90 4.00
N GLN A 158 5.87 16.47 4.49
CA GLN A 158 6.77 17.25 5.32
C GLN A 158 7.91 17.76 4.44
N TRP A 159 7.81 18.99 3.97
CA TRP A 159 8.77 19.55 3.00
C TRP A 159 10.20 19.64 3.51
N THR A 160 10.43 19.49 4.80
CA THR A 160 11.76 19.43 5.43
C THR A 160 12.45 18.05 5.27
N GLN A 161 11.75 17.03 4.81
CA GLN A 161 12.33 15.73 4.46
C GLN A 161 13.04 15.80 3.11
N SER A 162 13.82 14.75 2.78
CA SER A 162 14.44 14.63 1.45
C SER A 162 13.40 14.44 0.34
N ALA A 163 13.75 14.83 -0.89
CA ALA A 163 12.88 14.66 -2.06
C ALA A 163 12.51 13.18 -2.27
N SER A 164 13.45 12.28 -2.06
CA SER A 164 13.20 10.83 -2.16
C SER A 164 12.17 10.34 -1.13
N GLN A 165 12.26 10.79 0.13
CA GLN A 165 11.27 10.45 1.17
C GLN A 165 9.88 11.00 0.85
N ILE A 166 9.78 12.27 0.42
CA ILE A 166 8.52 12.88 0.00
C ILE A 166 7.92 12.14 -1.20
N HIS A 167 8.73 11.77 -2.18
CA HIS A 167 8.27 11.01 -3.33
C HIS A 167 7.70 9.65 -2.94
N ARG A 168 8.27 8.96 -1.94
CA ARG A 168 7.72 7.73 -1.40
C ARG A 168 6.32 7.92 -0.80
N VAL A 169 6.08 9.04 -0.08
CA VAL A 169 4.74 9.39 0.42
C VAL A 169 3.76 9.63 -0.72
N ILE A 170 4.20 10.33 -1.80
CA ILE A 170 3.37 10.58 -2.99
C ILE A 170 2.97 9.26 -3.67
N ARG A 171 3.86 8.30 -3.77
CA ARG A 171 3.60 6.96 -4.35
C ARG A 171 2.49 6.19 -3.64
N LEU A 172 2.16 6.51 -2.37
CA LEU A 172 1.01 5.92 -1.67
C LEU A 172 -0.35 6.39 -2.22
N GLY A 173 -0.38 7.43 -3.08
CA GLY A 173 -1.58 7.91 -3.77
C GLY A 173 -2.49 8.83 -2.96
N ASN A 174 -2.18 9.11 -1.69
CA ASN A 174 -2.97 9.97 -0.81
C ASN A 174 -2.18 11.15 -0.21
N ALA A 175 -0.99 11.43 -0.73
CA ALA A 175 -0.14 12.51 -0.26
C ALA A 175 -0.83 13.87 -0.39
N TRP A 176 -0.67 14.72 0.61
CA TRP A 176 -1.27 16.04 0.61
C TRP A 176 -0.40 17.09 1.32
N THR A 177 -0.61 18.32 0.95
CA THR A 177 0.01 19.50 1.57
C THR A 177 -1.00 20.63 1.72
N LEU A 178 -0.60 21.71 2.36
CA LEU A 178 -1.37 22.96 2.45
C LEU A 178 -0.78 24.02 1.52
N VAL A 179 -1.65 24.87 1.02
CA VAL A 179 -1.31 26.10 0.25
C VAL A 179 -2.29 27.19 0.67
N GLY A 180 -1.82 28.21 1.35
CA GLY A 180 -2.68 29.26 1.88
C GLY A 180 -3.82 28.68 2.74
N GLY A 181 -3.53 27.72 3.60
CA GLY A 181 -4.47 27.05 4.48
C GLY A 181 -5.44 26.06 3.80
N LYS A 182 -5.36 25.85 2.47
CA LYS A 182 -6.21 24.93 1.72
C LYS A 182 -5.47 23.63 1.38
N ARG A 183 -6.16 22.52 1.52
CA ARG A 183 -5.59 21.19 1.23
C ARG A 183 -5.49 20.94 -0.27
N VAL A 184 -4.33 20.44 -0.69
CA VAL A 184 -4.07 19.97 -2.05
C VAL A 184 -3.45 18.57 -1.99
N ARG A 185 -4.01 17.63 -2.73
CA ARG A 185 -3.39 16.32 -2.92
C ARG A 185 -2.38 16.39 -4.07
N ILE A 186 -1.23 15.78 -3.86
CA ILE A 186 -0.23 15.56 -4.89
C ILE A 186 -0.40 14.12 -5.36
N LEU A 187 -0.81 13.94 -6.61
CA LEU A 187 -1.12 12.63 -7.17
C LEU A 187 0.07 12.01 -7.88
N GLU A 188 0.85 12.86 -8.56
CA GLU A 188 2.00 12.43 -9.31
C GLU A 188 3.09 13.51 -9.26
N ALA A 189 4.32 13.07 -9.06
CA ALA A 189 5.50 13.91 -9.07
C ALA A 189 6.75 13.09 -9.45
N SER A 190 7.79 13.77 -9.89
CA SER A 190 9.15 13.25 -9.93
C SER A 190 10.02 13.99 -8.91
N PHE A 191 11.22 13.51 -8.65
CA PHE A 191 12.15 14.19 -7.76
C PHE A 191 13.53 14.33 -8.42
N ASP A 192 14.28 15.32 -7.95
CA ASP A 192 15.67 15.57 -8.31
C ASP A 192 16.46 15.81 -7.03
N ASP A 193 17.63 15.20 -6.92
CA ASP A 193 18.50 15.34 -5.76
C ASP A 193 19.26 16.69 -5.79
N LEU A 194 19.18 17.44 -6.88
CA LEU A 194 19.84 18.73 -7.06
C LEU A 194 18.78 19.86 -7.08
N ALA A 195 18.78 20.73 -6.08
CA ALA A 195 18.01 21.95 -6.13
C ALA A 195 18.52 23.01 -5.13
N ASP A 196 18.47 24.26 -5.58
CA ASP A 196 18.84 25.47 -4.82
C ASP A 196 17.61 26.17 -4.21
N LEU A 197 16.59 25.40 -3.81
CA LEU A 197 15.36 25.91 -3.24
C LEU A 197 15.26 25.53 -1.75
N LYS A 198 14.76 26.41 -0.92
CA LYS A 198 14.47 26.12 0.48
C LYS A 198 13.25 25.20 0.57
N ALA A 199 13.14 24.44 1.66
CA ALA A 199 11.98 23.58 1.92
C ALA A 199 10.64 24.34 1.79
N GLY A 200 9.75 23.82 0.94
CA GLY A 200 8.47 24.41 0.62
C GLY A 200 8.49 25.59 -0.37
N GLU A 201 9.66 26.11 -0.73
CA GLU A 201 9.83 27.19 -1.72
C GLU A 201 9.44 26.68 -3.11
N ILE A 202 8.72 27.55 -3.86
CA ILE A 202 8.11 27.18 -5.15
C ILE A 202 8.77 27.96 -6.29
N LYS A 203 9.18 27.24 -7.34
CA LYS A 203 9.61 27.85 -8.62
C LYS A 203 8.93 27.13 -9.78
N GLY A 204 7.88 27.73 -10.33
CA GLY A 204 7.03 27.06 -11.31
C GLY A 204 6.32 25.86 -10.70
N VAL A 205 6.62 24.65 -11.18
CA VAL A 205 6.09 23.38 -10.63
C VAL A 205 7.11 22.68 -9.73
N VAL A 206 8.29 23.24 -9.56
CA VAL A 206 9.35 22.69 -8.71
C VAL A 206 9.22 23.22 -7.29
N VAL A 207 9.32 22.34 -6.32
CA VAL A 207 9.23 22.66 -4.89
C VAL A 207 10.49 22.15 -4.20
N GLY A 208 11.15 23.06 -3.47
CA GLY A 208 12.31 22.72 -2.65
C GLY A 208 11.94 21.80 -1.49
N THR A 209 12.87 20.96 -1.09
CA THR A 209 12.74 20.02 0.04
C THR A 209 13.90 20.20 1.01
N GLY A 210 13.96 19.39 2.08
CA GLY A 210 15.13 19.40 2.97
C GLY A 210 16.41 19.01 2.25
N GLU A 211 16.32 18.16 1.23
CA GLU A 211 17.41 17.74 0.34
C GLU A 211 16.81 17.42 -1.03
N GLY A 212 17.26 18.14 -2.08
CA GLY A 212 16.72 18.02 -3.43
C GLY A 212 15.42 18.78 -3.65
N SER A 213 14.64 18.36 -4.64
CA SER A 213 13.37 18.99 -5.03
C SER A 213 12.34 17.98 -5.55
N ILE A 214 11.07 18.37 -5.47
CA ILE A 214 9.94 17.67 -6.06
C ILE A 214 9.44 18.48 -7.26
N ASN A 215 9.33 17.83 -8.40
CA ASN A 215 8.68 18.36 -9.59
C ASN A 215 7.23 17.84 -9.64
N LEU A 216 6.25 18.71 -9.37
CA LEU A 216 4.83 18.38 -9.35
C LEU A 216 4.34 18.13 -10.78
N ILE A 217 3.61 17.02 -11.00
CA ILE A 217 3.06 16.66 -12.31
C ILE A 217 1.54 16.80 -12.29
N THR A 218 0.87 16.08 -11.37
CA THR A 218 -0.58 16.08 -11.26
C THR A 218 -1.00 16.37 -9.83
N VAL A 219 -1.95 17.30 -9.67
CA VAL A 219 -2.49 17.70 -8.37
C VAL A 219 -4.01 17.66 -8.33
N LYS A 220 -4.57 17.59 -7.12
CA LYS A 220 -6.01 17.66 -6.89
C LYS A 220 -6.31 18.58 -5.71
N PRO A 221 -6.63 19.87 -5.97
CA PRO A 221 -7.08 20.81 -4.95
C PRO A 221 -8.40 20.36 -4.32
N GLU A 222 -8.62 20.72 -3.07
CA GLU A 222 -9.85 20.40 -2.35
C GLU A 222 -11.08 20.92 -3.11
N GLY A 223 -12.11 20.07 -3.25
CA GLY A 223 -13.35 20.38 -3.97
C GLY A 223 -13.22 20.50 -5.49
N ARG A 224 -12.06 20.20 -6.08
CA ARG A 224 -11.83 20.28 -7.53
C ARG A 224 -11.47 18.92 -8.13
N LYS A 225 -11.51 18.83 -9.46
CA LYS A 225 -10.97 17.70 -10.22
C LYS A 225 -9.45 17.76 -10.22
N GLU A 226 -8.82 16.63 -10.53
CA GLU A 226 -7.39 16.57 -10.82
C GLU A 226 -7.06 17.37 -12.07
N LEU A 227 -5.87 17.98 -12.07
CA LEU A 227 -5.37 18.80 -13.17
C LEU A 227 -3.83 18.81 -13.17
N PRO A 228 -3.20 19.18 -14.32
CA PRO A 228 -1.76 19.37 -14.39
C PRO A 228 -1.30 20.42 -13.37
N ALA A 229 -0.17 20.16 -12.72
CA ALA A 229 0.39 21.08 -11.71
C ALA A 229 0.72 22.46 -12.30
N ALA A 230 1.16 22.53 -13.56
CA ALA A 230 1.42 23.79 -14.25
C ALA A 230 0.15 24.69 -14.35
N ASP A 231 -0.99 24.09 -14.72
CA ASP A 231 -2.25 24.82 -14.84
C ASP A 231 -2.74 25.29 -13.46
N TRP A 232 -2.55 24.44 -12.46
CA TRP A 232 -2.87 24.79 -11.08
C TRP A 232 -2.04 25.96 -10.58
N MET A 233 -0.71 25.92 -10.77
CA MET A 233 0.21 26.99 -10.37
C MET A 233 -0.10 28.33 -11.06
N ASN A 234 -0.43 28.33 -12.35
CA ASN A 234 -0.84 29.52 -13.09
C ASN A 234 -2.13 30.15 -12.51
N GLY A 235 -3.01 29.33 -11.95
CA GLY A 235 -4.25 29.79 -11.32
C GLY A 235 -4.07 30.26 -9.87
N LEU A 236 -2.93 29.96 -9.25
CA LEU A 236 -2.60 30.40 -7.90
C LEU A 236 -1.99 31.81 -7.95
N ARG A 237 -2.68 32.79 -7.39
CA ARG A 237 -2.11 34.12 -7.15
C ARG A 237 -1.27 34.08 -5.87
N LEU A 238 -0.16 33.37 -5.91
CA LEU A 238 0.76 33.26 -4.78
C LEU A 238 1.62 34.51 -4.71
N GLY A 239 1.79 35.10 -3.52
CA GLY A 239 2.80 36.11 -3.27
C GLY A 239 4.22 35.54 -3.45
N ALA A 240 5.21 36.37 -3.61
CA ALA A 240 6.60 36.00 -3.85
C ALA A 240 7.21 35.09 -2.75
N GLU A 241 6.63 35.07 -1.56
CA GLU A 241 7.10 34.30 -0.40
C GLU A 241 6.21 33.08 -0.08
N ALA A 242 5.26 32.74 -0.98
CA ALA A 242 4.36 31.62 -0.74
C ALA A 242 5.12 30.28 -0.73
N ARG A 243 4.77 29.46 0.26
CA ARG A 243 5.36 28.14 0.44
C ARG A 243 4.30 27.05 0.51
N LEU A 244 4.65 25.85 0.09
CA LEU A 244 3.85 24.66 0.38
C LEU A 244 4.09 24.20 1.83
N GLY A 245 3.04 23.77 2.48
CA GLY A 245 3.06 23.32 3.87
C GLY A 245 2.45 24.32 4.85
N GLU A 246 2.09 25.51 4.37
CA GLU A 246 1.51 26.60 5.16
C GLU A 246 0.05 26.88 4.77
#